data_3cc72ca9d5609f9c30f733ff542522e7
#
_entry.id   3cc72ca9d5609f9c30f733ff542522e7
#
_cell.length_a   1.000
_cell.length_b   1.000
_cell.length_c   1.000
_cell.angle_alpha   90.00
_cell.angle_beta   90.00
_cell.angle_gamma   90.00
#
_symmetry.space_group_name_H-M   'P 1'
#
loop_
_entity.id
_entity.type
_entity.pdbx_description
1 polymer ?
#
loop_
_entity_poly.entity_id
_entity_poly.type
_entity_poly.pdbx_seq_one_letter_code
_entity_poly.pdbx_strand_id
1 'polypeptide(L)'
;MSELEKEIVDSAEVKESKNFIEQIIDKDLAEGVYDTVHTRFPPEPNGYLHIGHAKSILLNYGLAQKYNGKFNLRFDDTNPTKEKSEFVESIKADVKWLGADWENRLFFASNYFDQMYEAAVKLIKKGKAYVSDLSAEQIREYRGSLTEPGKEDPGSVRSVEENLALFEDMKAGRYEDGSKVLRARIDMASPNINMRDPVIYRVAHMSHQNTGDKWCIYPMYDFAHPIEDAIEGVTHSICTLEFEDHRPLYDWVVRELEYPHPPKQIEFAKLYLTCLLYTSD
;
A
#
# COMPACT_ATOMS: atom_id res chain seq x y z
N MET A 1 12.57 -57.08 2.68
CA MET A 1 12.18 -55.90 3.44
C MET A 1 11.16 -56.36 4.48
N SER A 2 11.47 -56.20 5.73
CA SER A 2 10.62 -56.66 6.84
C SER A 2 9.44 -55.70 7.02
N GLU A 3 8.33 -56.19 7.60
CA GLU A 3 7.17 -55.36 7.92
C GLU A 3 7.55 -54.14 8.77
N LEU A 4 8.61 -54.26 9.59
CA LEU A 4 9.16 -53.15 10.37
C LEU A 4 9.75 -52.01 9.52
N GLU A 5 10.34 -52.34 8.35
CA GLU A 5 10.88 -51.32 7.42
C GLU A 5 9.79 -50.59 6.66
N LYS A 6 8.62 -51.20 6.47
CA LYS A 6 7.44 -50.57 5.90
C LYS A 6 6.74 -49.63 6.88
N GLU A 7 6.67 -49.95 8.18
CA GLU A 7 6.09 -49.09 9.20
C GLU A 7 6.95 -47.82 9.46
N ILE A 8 8.27 -47.90 9.29
CA ILE A 8 9.17 -46.75 9.46
C ILE A 8 9.06 -45.77 8.28
N VAL A 9 8.73 -46.26 7.08
CA VAL A 9 8.57 -45.38 5.90
C VAL A 9 7.20 -44.67 5.90
N ASP A 10 6.17 -45.24 6.54
CA ASP A 10 4.81 -44.68 6.56
C ASP A 10 4.58 -43.67 7.71
N SER A 11 5.54 -43.51 8.64
CA SER A 11 5.43 -42.56 9.79
C SER A 11 6.26 -41.28 9.67
N ALA A 12 7.00 -41.10 8.60
CA ALA A 12 7.65 -39.81 8.29
C ALA A 12 6.73 -38.96 7.44
N GLU A 13 5.65 -38.42 8.03
CA GLU A 13 5.11 -37.17 7.50
C GLU A 13 6.28 -36.17 7.46
N VAL A 14 6.82 -35.95 6.26
CA VAL A 14 7.74 -34.85 6.02
C VAL A 14 6.94 -33.59 6.34
N LYS A 15 7.06 -33.10 7.58
CA LYS A 15 6.51 -31.81 7.95
C LYS A 15 7.12 -30.78 7.01
N GLU A 16 6.35 -30.39 5.99
CA GLU A 16 6.76 -29.35 5.07
C GLU A 16 7.15 -28.10 5.88
N SER A 17 8.40 -27.68 5.75
CA SER A 17 8.92 -26.53 6.50
C SER A 17 8.19 -25.28 6.01
N LYS A 18 7.29 -24.74 6.84
CA LYS A 18 6.55 -23.51 6.56
C LYS A 18 7.42 -22.29 6.78
N ASN A 19 7.43 -21.37 5.83
CA ASN A 19 8.07 -20.08 6.00
C ASN A 19 7.28 -19.21 7.02
N PHE A 20 7.87 -18.09 7.45
CA PHE A 20 7.29 -17.26 8.50
C PHE A 20 5.94 -16.62 8.09
N ILE A 21 5.74 -16.31 6.79
CA ILE A 21 4.47 -15.77 6.28
C ILE A 21 3.38 -16.83 6.38
N GLU A 22 3.67 -18.06 6.00
CA GLU A 22 2.74 -19.18 6.12
C GLU A 22 2.38 -19.46 7.59
N GLN A 23 3.35 -19.33 8.51
CA GLN A 23 3.08 -19.46 9.95
C GLN A 23 2.13 -18.37 10.46
N ILE A 24 2.28 -17.12 9.98
CA ILE A 24 1.37 -16.02 10.32
C ILE A 24 -0.03 -16.31 9.76
N ILE A 25 -0.13 -16.70 8.49
CA ILE A 25 -1.41 -17.04 7.85
C ILE A 25 -2.12 -18.18 8.58
N ASP A 26 -1.40 -19.26 8.89
CA ASP A 26 -1.96 -20.40 9.62
C ASP A 26 -2.51 -19.99 10.97
N LYS A 27 -1.79 -19.13 11.69
CA LYS A 27 -2.23 -18.60 12.97
C LYS A 27 -3.48 -17.75 12.81
N ASP A 28 -3.49 -16.81 11.87
CA ASP A 28 -4.60 -15.91 11.64
C ASP A 28 -5.89 -16.67 11.24
N LEU A 29 -5.75 -17.72 10.42
CA LEU A 29 -6.88 -18.61 10.07
C LEU A 29 -7.35 -19.47 11.28
N ALA A 30 -6.43 -20.03 12.05
CA ALA A 30 -6.75 -20.86 13.21
C ALA A 30 -7.43 -20.06 14.34
N GLU A 31 -7.04 -18.80 14.52
CA GLU A 31 -7.62 -17.87 15.50
C GLU A 31 -8.92 -17.19 14.99
N GLY A 32 -9.30 -17.43 13.73
CA GLY A 32 -10.50 -16.82 13.13
C GLY A 32 -10.38 -15.32 12.90
N VAL A 33 -9.13 -14.81 12.76
CA VAL A 33 -8.88 -13.41 12.39
C VAL A 33 -9.38 -13.16 10.96
N TYR A 34 -9.14 -14.13 10.08
CA TYR A 34 -9.67 -14.17 8.72
C TYR A 34 -10.22 -15.55 8.38
N ASP A 35 -11.25 -15.58 7.53
CA ASP A 35 -11.86 -16.81 7.02
C ASP A 35 -11.20 -17.33 5.74
N THR A 36 -10.38 -16.51 5.10
CA THR A 36 -9.75 -16.81 3.81
C THR A 36 -8.42 -16.07 3.67
N VAL A 37 -7.63 -16.44 2.68
CA VAL A 37 -6.41 -15.73 2.29
C VAL A 37 -6.69 -14.93 1.02
N HIS A 38 -6.50 -13.62 1.07
CA HIS A 38 -6.67 -12.75 -0.07
C HIS A 38 -5.45 -11.85 -0.18
N THR A 39 -4.67 -12.05 -1.23
CA THR A 39 -3.44 -11.34 -1.52
C THR A 39 -3.58 -10.48 -2.78
N ARG A 40 -2.59 -9.64 -3.07
CA ARG A 40 -2.59 -8.80 -4.28
C ARG A 40 -1.17 -8.52 -4.75
N PHE A 41 -1.03 -8.19 -6.03
CA PHE A 41 0.14 -7.55 -6.61
C PHE A 41 -0.27 -6.14 -7.08
N PRO A 42 0.27 -5.05 -6.46
CA PRO A 42 -0.15 -3.68 -6.73
C PRO A 42 0.94 -2.87 -7.47
N PRO A 43 1.23 -3.15 -8.75
CA PRO A 43 2.27 -2.40 -9.47
C PRO A 43 1.81 -0.98 -9.83
N GLU A 44 2.74 0.00 -9.76
CA GLU A 44 2.56 1.28 -10.43
C GLU A 44 2.76 1.09 -11.94
N PRO A 45 1.85 1.60 -12.82
CA PRO A 45 1.99 1.47 -14.28
C PRO A 45 2.95 2.53 -14.85
N ASN A 46 4.16 2.63 -14.30
CA ASN A 46 5.17 3.63 -14.62
C ASN A 46 6.45 3.06 -15.27
N GLY A 47 6.48 1.75 -15.55
CA GLY A 47 7.61 1.06 -16.15
C GLY A 47 7.37 -0.44 -16.33
N TYR A 48 8.35 -1.09 -16.95
CA TYR A 48 8.35 -2.55 -17.12
C TYR A 48 8.72 -3.27 -15.82
N LEU A 49 8.21 -4.51 -15.65
CA LEU A 49 8.55 -5.33 -14.52
C LEU A 49 10.01 -5.80 -14.55
N HIS A 50 10.55 -6.11 -13.40
CA HIS A 50 11.86 -6.72 -13.23
C HIS A 50 11.79 -7.93 -12.27
N ILE A 51 12.89 -8.64 -12.09
CA ILE A 51 12.95 -9.88 -11.31
C ILE A 51 12.43 -9.73 -9.86
N GLY A 52 12.58 -8.55 -9.26
CA GLY A 52 12.02 -8.26 -7.93
C GLY A 52 10.50 -8.33 -7.91
N HIS A 53 9.85 -7.83 -8.97
CA HIS A 53 8.41 -7.94 -9.15
C HIS A 53 7.97 -9.40 -9.35
N ALA A 54 8.72 -10.18 -10.13
CA ALA A 54 8.43 -11.60 -10.34
C ALA A 54 8.40 -12.37 -9.02
N LYS A 55 9.34 -12.11 -8.10
CA LYS A 55 9.33 -12.70 -6.74
C LYS A 55 8.05 -12.34 -5.99
N SER A 56 7.63 -11.07 -6.02
CA SER A 56 6.43 -10.60 -5.33
C SER A 56 5.16 -11.24 -5.92
N ILE A 57 5.06 -11.32 -7.25
CA ILE A 57 3.92 -11.95 -7.94
C ILE A 57 3.81 -13.42 -7.54
N LEU A 58 4.90 -14.18 -7.66
CA LEU A 58 4.91 -15.61 -7.36
C LEU A 58 4.63 -15.90 -5.88
N LEU A 59 5.13 -15.06 -4.97
CA LEU A 59 4.85 -15.19 -3.54
C LEU A 59 3.36 -14.96 -3.25
N ASN A 60 2.80 -13.84 -3.68
CA ASN A 60 1.41 -13.48 -3.42
C ASN A 60 0.44 -14.46 -4.07
N TYR A 61 0.66 -14.81 -5.34
CA TYR A 61 -0.14 -15.77 -6.06
C TYR A 61 -0.01 -17.18 -5.48
N GLY A 62 1.22 -17.63 -5.18
CA GLY A 62 1.49 -18.94 -4.59
C GLY A 62 0.80 -19.13 -3.23
N LEU A 63 0.79 -18.11 -2.39
CA LEU A 63 0.06 -18.14 -1.12
C LEU A 63 -1.45 -18.22 -1.36
N ALA A 64 -2.00 -17.41 -2.27
CA ALA A 64 -3.42 -17.51 -2.61
C ALA A 64 -3.79 -18.92 -3.09
N GLN A 65 -2.97 -19.53 -3.96
CA GLN A 65 -3.17 -20.90 -4.44
C GLN A 65 -3.09 -21.93 -3.30
N LYS A 66 -2.04 -21.85 -2.46
CA LYS A 66 -1.80 -22.80 -1.36
C LYS A 66 -2.97 -22.85 -0.37
N TYR A 67 -3.59 -21.72 -0.12
CA TYR A 67 -4.69 -21.58 0.85
C TYR A 67 -6.09 -21.55 0.21
N ASN A 68 -6.24 -21.91 -1.07
CA ASN A 68 -7.50 -21.82 -1.83
C ASN A 68 -8.15 -20.42 -1.72
N GLY A 69 -7.33 -19.39 -1.67
CA GLY A 69 -7.73 -18.02 -1.50
C GLY A 69 -7.85 -17.26 -2.82
N LYS A 70 -7.69 -15.93 -2.74
CA LYS A 70 -7.86 -15.03 -3.89
C LYS A 70 -6.59 -14.22 -4.13
N PHE A 71 -6.36 -13.85 -5.39
CA PHE A 71 -5.27 -12.98 -5.80
C PHE A 71 -5.81 -11.85 -6.69
N ASN A 72 -5.48 -10.59 -6.35
CA ASN A 72 -5.84 -9.42 -7.14
C ASN A 72 -4.62 -8.90 -7.91
N LEU A 73 -4.85 -8.39 -9.11
CA LEU A 73 -3.96 -7.46 -9.79
C LEU A 73 -4.57 -6.06 -9.67
N ARG A 74 -3.91 -5.15 -8.94
CA ARG A 74 -4.35 -3.77 -8.79
C ARG A 74 -3.27 -2.83 -9.29
N PHE A 75 -3.58 -2.01 -10.27
CA PHE A 75 -2.69 -0.94 -10.68
C PHE A 75 -2.80 0.24 -9.72
N ASP A 76 -1.68 0.60 -9.08
CA ASP A 76 -1.58 1.82 -8.29
C ASP A 76 -1.35 3.01 -9.22
N ASP A 77 -2.45 3.52 -9.76
CA ASP A 77 -2.48 4.68 -10.65
C ASP A 77 -2.87 5.97 -9.91
N THR A 78 -2.31 6.17 -8.71
CA THR A 78 -2.52 7.38 -7.90
C THR A 78 -1.74 8.59 -8.39
N ASN A 79 -0.73 8.40 -9.24
CA ASN A 79 0.14 9.45 -9.73
C ASN A 79 0.00 9.69 -11.24
N PRO A 80 -0.80 10.70 -11.68
CA PRO A 80 -1.13 10.94 -13.08
C PRO A 80 0.09 11.29 -13.96
N THR A 81 1.26 11.61 -13.36
CA THR A 81 2.42 12.11 -14.12
C THR A 81 3.23 11.03 -14.83
N LYS A 82 3.08 9.77 -14.44
CA LYS A 82 4.02 8.70 -14.84
C LYS A 82 3.35 7.53 -15.55
N GLU A 83 2.04 7.49 -15.59
CA GLU A 83 1.26 6.34 -16.01
C GLU A 83 1.10 6.29 -17.53
N LYS A 84 1.25 5.08 -18.10
CA LYS A 84 1.03 4.83 -19.52
C LYS A 84 0.30 3.50 -19.72
N SER A 85 -0.69 3.49 -20.61
CA SER A 85 -1.44 2.28 -21.00
C SER A 85 -0.54 1.15 -21.51
N GLU A 86 0.58 1.48 -22.15
CA GLU A 86 1.59 0.51 -22.60
C GLU A 86 2.11 -0.34 -21.43
N PHE A 87 2.41 0.28 -20.28
CA PHE A 87 2.91 -0.44 -19.13
C PHE A 87 1.83 -1.33 -18.49
N VAL A 88 0.58 -0.88 -18.48
CA VAL A 88 -0.56 -1.69 -18.01
C VAL A 88 -0.65 -3.00 -18.79
N GLU A 89 -0.62 -2.95 -20.12
CA GLU A 89 -0.70 -4.15 -20.95
C GLU A 89 0.53 -5.04 -20.83
N SER A 90 1.73 -4.45 -20.76
CA SER A 90 2.97 -5.22 -20.52
C SER A 90 2.94 -5.95 -19.18
N ILE A 91 2.56 -5.26 -18.10
CA ILE A 91 2.47 -5.86 -16.76
C ILE A 91 1.45 -7.01 -16.73
N LYS A 92 0.30 -6.84 -17.35
CA LYS A 92 -0.70 -7.92 -17.46
C LYS A 92 -0.15 -9.14 -18.20
N ALA A 93 0.59 -8.92 -19.28
CA ALA A 93 1.22 -10.00 -20.05
C ALA A 93 2.29 -10.72 -19.20
N ASP A 94 3.13 -9.98 -18.48
CA ASP A 94 4.18 -10.54 -17.63
C ASP A 94 3.62 -11.34 -16.45
N VAL A 95 2.56 -10.86 -15.80
CA VAL A 95 1.88 -11.59 -14.70
C VAL A 95 1.30 -12.90 -15.22
N LYS A 96 0.65 -12.91 -16.40
CA LYS A 96 0.15 -14.12 -17.05
C LYS A 96 1.28 -15.05 -17.46
N TRP A 97 2.37 -14.52 -18.01
CA TRP A 97 3.54 -15.32 -18.39
C TRP A 97 4.17 -16.04 -17.21
N LEU A 98 4.17 -15.43 -16.01
CA LEU A 98 4.60 -16.05 -14.76
C LEU A 98 3.62 -17.11 -14.23
N GLY A 99 2.48 -17.32 -14.91
CA GLY A 99 1.47 -18.31 -14.52
C GLY A 99 0.47 -17.80 -13.48
N ALA A 100 0.53 -16.53 -13.10
CA ALA A 100 -0.42 -15.96 -12.15
C ALA A 100 -1.70 -15.50 -12.86
N ASP A 101 -2.84 -15.76 -12.22
CA ASP A 101 -4.14 -15.36 -12.73
C ASP A 101 -4.96 -14.64 -11.67
N TRP A 102 -5.41 -13.45 -12.01
CA TRP A 102 -6.29 -12.63 -11.18
C TRP A 102 -7.78 -12.87 -11.49
N GLU A 103 -8.11 -13.73 -12.47
CA GLU A 103 -9.48 -13.98 -12.93
C GLU A 103 -10.19 -12.69 -13.36
N ASN A 104 -11.23 -12.27 -12.61
CA ASN A 104 -11.96 -11.02 -12.80
C ASN A 104 -11.58 -9.92 -11.78
N ARG A 105 -10.51 -10.12 -11.03
CA ARG A 105 -10.06 -9.22 -9.95
C ARG A 105 -8.93 -8.29 -10.42
N LEU A 106 -9.22 -7.55 -11.50
CA LEU A 106 -8.37 -6.46 -12.01
C LEU A 106 -8.92 -5.14 -11.54
N PHE A 107 -8.12 -4.37 -10.81
CA PHE A 107 -8.51 -3.10 -10.22
C PHE A 107 -7.51 -1.98 -10.55
N PHE A 108 -7.98 -0.75 -10.37
CA PHE A 108 -7.17 0.46 -10.45
C PHE A 108 -7.44 1.30 -9.20
N ALA A 109 -6.40 1.91 -8.62
CA ALA A 109 -6.54 2.82 -7.49
C ALA A 109 -7.52 3.96 -7.80
N SER A 110 -7.51 4.47 -9.03
CA SER A 110 -8.42 5.51 -9.51
C SER A 110 -9.91 5.13 -9.46
N ASN A 111 -10.25 3.85 -9.39
CA ASN A 111 -11.64 3.40 -9.18
C ASN A 111 -12.17 3.78 -7.79
N TYR A 112 -11.28 4.06 -6.84
CA TYR A 112 -11.59 4.32 -5.44
C TYR A 112 -11.38 5.78 -5.03
N PHE A 113 -11.09 6.69 -5.96
CA PHE A 113 -10.83 8.11 -5.63
C PHE A 113 -11.99 8.79 -4.91
N ASP A 114 -13.23 8.46 -5.24
CA ASP A 114 -14.39 8.97 -4.51
C ASP A 114 -14.40 8.47 -3.05
N GLN A 115 -14.16 7.15 -2.83
CA GLN A 115 -14.08 6.57 -1.49
C GLN A 115 -12.89 7.10 -0.68
N MET A 116 -11.74 7.32 -1.33
CA MET A 116 -10.56 7.91 -0.69
C MET A 116 -10.83 9.37 -0.28
N TYR A 117 -11.54 10.14 -1.10
CA TYR A 117 -11.97 11.48 -0.74
C TYR A 117 -12.88 11.48 0.49
N GLU A 118 -13.90 10.61 0.52
CA GLU A 118 -14.78 10.47 1.67
C GLU A 118 -14.03 9.99 2.93
N ALA A 119 -13.03 9.11 2.78
CA ALA A 119 -12.17 8.69 3.86
C ALA A 119 -11.36 9.87 4.43
N ALA A 120 -10.80 10.73 3.58
CA ALA A 120 -10.11 11.95 4.00
C ALA A 120 -11.06 12.91 4.74
N VAL A 121 -12.28 13.12 4.23
CA VAL A 121 -13.32 13.91 4.90
C VAL A 121 -13.67 13.32 6.27
N LYS A 122 -13.77 11.99 6.39
CA LYS A 122 -13.97 11.32 7.69
C LYS A 122 -12.85 11.62 8.67
N LEU A 123 -11.59 11.57 8.22
CA LEU A 123 -10.44 11.91 9.08
C LEU A 123 -10.47 13.38 9.53
N ILE A 124 -10.83 14.33 8.65
CA ILE A 124 -10.98 15.74 9.02
C ILE A 124 -12.06 15.89 10.09
N LYS A 125 -13.24 15.29 9.89
CA LYS A 125 -14.35 15.30 10.85
C LYS A 125 -13.98 14.73 12.23
N LYS A 126 -13.09 13.74 12.25
CA LYS A 126 -12.52 13.17 13.48
C LYS A 126 -11.40 14.04 14.11
N GLY A 127 -11.01 15.15 13.48
CA GLY A 127 -9.87 15.97 13.89
C GLY A 127 -8.52 15.25 13.67
N LYS A 128 -8.48 14.25 12.80
CA LYS A 128 -7.32 13.42 12.48
C LYS A 128 -6.62 13.81 11.17
N ALA A 129 -7.08 14.85 10.52
CA ALA A 129 -6.42 15.46 9.37
C ALA A 129 -6.67 16.96 9.32
N TYR A 130 -5.75 17.69 8.72
CA TYR A 130 -5.82 19.13 8.56
C TYR A 130 -5.13 19.59 7.28
N VAL A 131 -5.57 20.72 6.73
CA VAL A 131 -4.94 21.35 5.57
C VAL A 131 -3.74 22.18 6.00
N SER A 132 -2.62 21.97 5.34
CA SER A 132 -1.36 22.72 5.53
C SER A 132 -1.10 23.64 4.34
N ASP A 133 -0.60 24.84 4.63
CA ASP A 133 -0.14 25.83 3.64
C ASP A 133 1.38 25.76 3.41
N LEU A 134 2.08 24.88 4.10
CA LEU A 134 3.51 24.72 3.99
C LEU A 134 3.89 24.09 2.65
N SER A 135 4.92 24.64 2.02
CA SER A 135 5.53 24.03 0.84
C SER A 135 6.19 22.68 1.19
N ALA A 136 6.48 21.86 0.17
CA ALA A 136 7.18 20.59 0.36
C ALA A 136 8.52 20.76 1.09
N GLU A 137 9.23 21.86 0.83
CA GLU A 137 10.51 22.19 1.48
C GLU A 137 10.31 22.54 2.96
N GLN A 138 9.33 23.38 3.27
CA GLN A 138 8.95 23.72 4.63
C GLN A 138 8.46 22.50 5.42
N ILE A 139 7.64 21.64 4.82
CA ILE A 139 7.19 20.38 5.47
C ILE A 139 8.40 19.51 5.82
N ARG A 140 9.41 19.43 4.94
CA ARG A 140 10.64 18.68 5.23
C ARG A 140 11.41 19.30 6.40
N GLU A 141 11.52 20.61 6.47
CA GLU A 141 12.14 21.31 7.60
C GLU A 141 11.37 21.10 8.90
N TYR A 142 10.03 21.28 8.88
CA TYR A 142 9.17 21.12 10.04
C TYR A 142 9.14 19.70 10.58
N ARG A 143 9.31 18.70 9.70
CA ARG A 143 9.38 17.29 10.10
C ARG A 143 10.59 16.97 10.98
N GLY A 144 11.65 17.78 10.93
CA GLY A 144 12.85 17.56 11.70
C GLY A 144 13.73 16.43 11.16
N SER A 145 14.56 15.86 12.03
CA SER A 145 15.51 14.80 11.68
C SER A 145 15.29 13.55 12.54
N LEU A 146 16.09 12.50 12.34
CA LEU A 146 16.03 11.29 13.16
C LEU A 146 16.37 11.57 14.64
N THR A 147 17.16 12.61 14.90
CA THR A 147 17.62 12.98 16.25
C THR A 147 16.88 14.18 16.84
N GLU A 148 16.10 14.89 16.02
CA GLU A 148 15.34 16.06 16.45
C GLU A 148 13.87 15.89 16.14
N PRO A 149 12.95 16.18 17.08
CA PRO A 149 11.51 16.12 16.84
C PRO A 149 11.09 17.16 15.79
N GLY A 150 9.93 16.94 15.19
CA GLY A 150 9.31 17.92 14.29
C GLY A 150 8.73 19.10 15.06
N LYS A 151 8.39 20.15 14.31
CA LYS A 151 7.69 21.35 14.77
C LYS A 151 6.22 21.27 14.36
N GLU A 152 5.34 21.83 15.20
CA GLU A 152 3.92 21.92 14.88
C GLU A 152 3.68 22.76 13.62
N ASP A 153 2.86 22.25 12.72
CA ASP A 153 2.42 22.97 11.52
C ASP A 153 1.43 24.07 11.91
N PRO A 154 1.61 25.31 11.43
CA PRO A 154 0.64 26.40 11.73
C PRO A 154 -0.81 26.06 11.33
N GLY A 155 -1.01 25.23 10.30
CA GLY A 155 -2.33 24.78 9.87
C GLY A 155 -3.00 23.81 10.85
N SER A 156 -2.24 23.21 11.76
CA SER A 156 -2.76 22.21 12.70
C SER A 156 -3.76 22.77 13.72
N VAL A 157 -3.80 24.09 13.94
CA VAL A 157 -4.71 24.73 14.91
C VAL A 157 -6.08 25.08 14.33
N ARG A 158 -6.29 24.89 13.02
CA ARG A 158 -7.58 25.18 12.36
C ARG A 158 -8.69 24.27 12.89
N SER A 159 -9.91 24.82 12.92
CA SER A 159 -11.10 24.04 13.26
C SER A 159 -11.43 22.98 12.22
N VAL A 160 -12.30 22.05 12.58
CA VAL A 160 -12.79 21.01 11.65
C VAL A 160 -13.51 21.65 10.46
N GLU A 161 -14.34 22.67 10.72
CA GLU A 161 -15.14 23.37 9.70
C GLU A 161 -14.23 24.11 8.72
N GLU A 162 -13.19 24.80 9.18
CA GLU A 162 -12.20 25.45 8.32
C GLU A 162 -11.47 24.43 7.45
N ASN A 163 -11.03 23.32 8.02
CA ASN A 163 -10.33 22.27 7.28
C ASN A 163 -11.23 21.60 6.21
N LEU A 164 -12.52 21.39 6.52
CA LEU A 164 -13.48 20.86 5.55
C LEU A 164 -13.68 21.82 4.38
N ALA A 165 -13.86 23.12 4.66
CA ALA A 165 -14.02 24.14 3.62
C ALA A 165 -12.77 24.25 2.73
N LEU A 166 -11.57 24.24 3.33
CA LEU A 166 -10.31 24.26 2.59
C LEU A 166 -10.11 23.01 1.73
N PHE A 167 -10.45 21.84 2.23
CA PHE A 167 -10.31 20.59 1.47
C PHE A 167 -11.31 20.49 0.31
N GLU A 168 -12.54 21.00 0.48
CA GLU A 168 -13.51 21.15 -0.60
C GLU A 168 -13.00 22.13 -1.66
N ASP A 169 -12.41 23.27 -1.25
CA ASP A 169 -11.81 24.25 -2.14
C ASP A 169 -10.60 23.65 -2.91
N MET A 170 -9.79 22.78 -2.27
CA MET A 170 -8.73 22.03 -2.95
C MET A 170 -9.31 21.15 -4.04
N LYS A 171 -10.39 20.40 -3.77
CA LYS A 171 -11.08 19.56 -4.75
C LYS A 171 -11.70 20.38 -5.88
N ALA A 172 -12.19 21.58 -5.58
CA ALA A 172 -12.76 22.50 -6.55
C ALA A 172 -11.73 23.21 -7.44
N GLY A 173 -10.41 22.92 -7.24
CA GLY A 173 -9.33 23.48 -8.05
C GLY A 173 -9.05 24.97 -7.78
N ARG A 174 -9.36 25.47 -6.58
CA ARG A 174 -9.17 26.88 -6.22
C ARG A 174 -7.73 27.21 -5.82
N TYR A 175 -6.86 26.24 -5.72
CA TYR A 175 -5.48 26.41 -5.26
C TYR A 175 -4.49 25.89 -6.29
N GLU A 176 -3.36 26.57 -6.40
CA GLU A 176 -2.26 26.17 -7.29
C GLU A 176 -1.56 24.91 -6.79
N ASP A 177 -0.88 24.22 -7.72
CA ASP A 177 -0.10 23.02 -7.41
C ASP A 177 0.96 23.31 -6.33
N GLY A 178 1.00 22.44 -5.32
CA GLY A 178 1.95 22.56 -4.21
C GLY A 178 1.66 23.65 -3.18
N SER A 179 0.59 24.46 -3.36
CA SER A 179 0.24 25.53 -2.41
C SER A 179 -0.48 25.02 -1.16
N LYS A 180 -1.14 23.88 -1.26
CA LYS A 180 -1.85 23.23 -0.15
C LYS A 180 -1.74 21.72 -0.23
N VAL A 181 -1.69 21.10 0.94
CA VAL A 181 -1.75 19.64 1.11
C VAL A 181 -2.65 19.30 2.30
N LEU A 182 -3.24 18.09 2.28
CA LEU A 182 -3.88 17.54 3.47
C LEU A 182 -2.87 16.67 4.20
N ARG A 183 -2.71 16.89 5.50
CA ARG A 183 -1.83 16.11 6.37
C ARG A 183 -2.64 15.32 7.39
N ALA A 184 -2.21 14.07 7.66
CA ALA A 184 -2.71 13.34 8.82
C ALA A 184 -2.18 14.00 10.11
N ARG A 185 -2.99 14.02 11.16
CA ARG A 185 -2.61 14.48 12.50
C ARG A 185 -2.27 13.28 13.35
N ILE A 186 -1.00 13.04 13.59
CA ILE A 186 -0.52 11.87 14.34
C ILE A 186 0.39 12.29 15.50
N ASP A 187 1.68 12.52 15.25
CA ASP A 187 2.66 12.87 16.28
C ASP A 187 3.93 13.44 15.66
N MET A 188 4.14 14.74 15.77
CA MET A 188 5.34 15.41 15.26
C MET A 188 6.63 15.07 16.03
N ALA A 189 6.53 14.42 17.19
CA ALA A 189 7.66 13.94 17.97
C ALA A 189 7.98 12.45 17.76
N SER A 190 7.23 11.75 16.91
CA SER A 190 7.44 10.31 16.64
C SER A 190 8.88 10.02 16.22
N PRO A 191 9.51 8.94 16.72
CA PRO A 191 10.81 8.47 16.23
C PRO A 191 10.74 8.00 14.77
N ASN A 192 9.56 7.53 14.32
CA ASN A 192 9.31 7.20 12.92
C ASN A 192 8.87 8.46 12.16
N ILE A 193 9.73 8.92 11.24
CA ILE A 193 9.48 10.13 10.45
C ILE A 193 8.18 10.01 9.61
N ASN A 194 7.80 8.81 9.19
CA ASN A 194 6.57 8.60 8.42
C ASN A 194 5.29 8.84 9.26
N MET A 195 5.42 8.90 10.59
CA MET A 195 4.32 9.19 11.51
C MET A 195 4.26 10.68 11.94
N ARG A 196 5.18 11.52 11.45
CA ARG A 196 5.20 12.96 11.75
C ARG A 196 4.31 13.73 10.80
N ASP A 197 3.02 13.67 11.04
CA ASP A 197 1.96 14.30 10.26
C ASP A 197 2.20 14.20 8.74
N PRO A 198 2.18 13.00 8.17
CA PRO A 198 2.46 12.79 6.76
C PRO A 198 1.42 13.46 5.85
N VAL A 199 1.85 13.85 4.66
CA VAL A 199 0.94 14.31 3.60
C VAL A 199 0.14 13.13 3.10
N ILE A 200 -1.20 13.27 3.05
CA ILE A 200 -2.12 12.24 2.57
C ILE A 200 -2.85 12.64 1.27
N TYR A 201 -2.94 13.95 0.96
CA TYR A 201 -3.44 14.48 -0.31
C TYR A 201 -2.62 15.68 -0.77
N ARG A 202 -2.48 15.84 -2.08
CA ARG A 202 -1.82 17.00 -2.72
C ARG A 202 -2.69 17.58 -3.83
N VAL A 203 -2.53 18.89 -4.09
CA VAL A 203 -3.08 19.54 -5.29
C VAL A 203 -2.15 19.27 -6.47
N ALA A 204 -2.72 18.83 -7.59
CA ALA A 204 -2.03 18.64 -8.85
C ALA A 204 -3.04 18.76 -10.02
N HIS A 205 -2.95 19.83 -10.79
CA HIS A 205 -3.81 20.06 -11.96
C HIS A 205 -3.27 19.30 -13.17
N MET A 206 -3.57 18.00 -13.21
CA MET A 206 -3.11 17.11 -14.25
C MET A 206 -4.24 16.19 -14.68
N SER A 207 -4.35 15.95 -15.99
CA SER A 207 -5.28 14.96 -16.52
C SER A 207 -4.81 13.56 -16.14
N HIS A 208 -5.71 12.76 -15.60
CA HIS A 208 -5.45 11.37 -15.20
C HIS A 208 -5.89 10.41 -16.31
N GLN A 209 -5.12 9.35 -16.56
CA GLN A 209 -5.36 8.39 -17.64
C GLN A 209 -6.78 7.80 -17.62
N ASN A 210 -7.29 7.42 -16.44
CA ASN A 210 -8.60 6.77 -16.29
C ASN A 210 -9.73 7.73 -15.92
N THR A 211 -9.44 8.82 -15.20
CA THR A 211 -10.47 9.75 -14.68
C THR A 211 -10.50 11.09 -15.40
N GLY A 212 -9.58 11.33 -16.35
CA GLY A 212 -9.48 12.61 -17.07
C GLY A 212 -9.26 13.79 -16.11
N ASP A 213 -10.01 14.85 -16.32
CA ASP A 213 -9.90 16.10 -15.54
C ASP A 213 -10.87 16.16 -14.36
N LYS A 214 -11.46 15.01 -13.94
CA LYS A 214 -12.39 14.95 -12.81
C LYS A 214 -11.74 15.39 -11.49
N TRP A 215 -10.44 15.14 -11.32
CA TRP A 215 -9.70 15.38 -10.09
C TRP A 215 -8.54 16.34 -10.32
N CYS A 216 -8.32 17.23 -9.37
CA CYS A 216 -7.13 18.09 -9.26
C CYS A 216 -6.45 17.95 -7.89
N ILE A 217 -6.91 16.98 -7.09
CA ILE A 217 -6.26 16.52 -5.86
C ILE A 217 -6.08 15.01 -5.95
N TYR A 218 -4.94 14.53 -5.49
CA TYR A 218 -4.60 13.11 -5.56
C TYR A 218 -4.11 12.60 -4.22
N PRO A 219 -4.54 11.39 -3.80
CA PRO A 219 -4.05 10.76 -2.57
C PRO A 219 -2.59 10.39 -2.69
N MET A 220 -1.89 10.40 -1.58
CA MET A 220 -0.53 9.85 -1.50
C MET A 220 -0.61 8.33 -1.32
N TYR A 221 0.41 7.61 -1.80
CA TYR A 221 0.51 6.16 -1.76
C TYR A 221 0.18 5.57 -0.37
N ASP A 222 0.82 6.10 0.69
CA ASP A 222 0.63 5.58 2.05
C ASP A 222 -0.79 5.74 2.61
N PHE A 223 -1.58 6.63 2.02
CA PHE A 223 -2.99 6.80 2.36
C PHE A 223 -3.91 5.94 1.47
N ALA A 224 -3.63 5.88 0.18
CA ALA A 224 -4.45 5.14 -0.78
C ALA A 224 -4.38 3.64 -0.55
N HIS A 225 -3.18 3.10 -0.41
CA HIS A 225 -2.88 1.68 -0.35
C HIS A 225 -3.64 0.89 0.74
N PRO A 226 -3.67 1.31 2.03
CA PRO A 226 -4.47 0.63 3.04
C PRO A 226 -5.98 0.69 2.79
N ILE A 227 -6.48 1.76 2.16
CA ILE A 227 -7.89 1.94 1.81
C ILE A 227 -8.29 0.96 0.71
N GLU A 228 -7.47 0.86 -0.34
CA GLU A 228 -7.66 -0.08 -1.44
C GLU A 228 -7.67 -1.52 -0.95
N ASP A 229 -6.69 -1.90 -0.14
CA ASP A 229 -6.60 -3.24 0.43
C ASP A 229 -7.86 -3.57 1.24
N ALA A 230 -8.36 -2.63 2.05
CA ALA A 230 -9.56 -2.82 2.85
C ALA A 230 -10.83 -2.94 1.99
N ILE A 231 -10.99 -2.10 0.96
CA ILE A 231 -12.15 -2.12 0.04
C ILE A 231 -12.18 -3.42 -0.76
N GLU A 232 -11.04 -3.88 -1.24
CA GLU A 232 -10.92 -5.12 -2.03
C GLU A 232 -11.01 -6.39 -1.18
N GLY A 233 -11.01 -6.27 0.16
CA GLY A 233 -11.06 -7.41 1.06
C GLY A 233 -9.76 -8.20 1.11
N VAL A 234 -8.62 -7.55 0.83
CA VAL A 234 -7.29 -8.14 1.03
C VAL A 234 -7.12 -8.43 2.52
N THR A 235 -6.64 -9.63 2.85
CA THR A 235 -6.40 -10.06 4.23
C THR A 235 -4.94 -9.88 4.62
N HIS A 236 -4.04 -10.38 3.78
CA HIS A 236 -2.60 -10.33 3.99
C HIS A 236 -1.96 -9.47 2.90
N SER A 237 -1.61 -8.25 3.29
CA SER A 237 -0.97 -7.23 2.46
C SER A 237 0.54 -7.45 2.47
N ILE A 238 1.05 -8.28 1.54
CA ILE A 238 2.44 -8.72 1.55
C ILE A 238 3.27 -7.79 0.66
N CYS A 239 4.33 -7.20 1.22
CA CYS A 239 5.22 -6.26 0.54
C CYS A 239 6.70 -6.52 0.87
N THR A 240 7.61 -5.78 0.24
CA THR A 240 9.04 -5.87 0.53
C THR A 240 9.41 -5.14 1.81
N LEU A 241 10.52 -5.53 2.45
CA LEU A 241 11.00 -5.00 3.73
C LEU A 241 11.23 -3.48 3.73
N GLU A 242 11.35 -2.85 2.57
CA GLU A 242 11.47 -1.39 2.46
C GLU A 242 10.26 -0.62 2.98
N PHE A 243 9.11 -1.28 3.10
CA PHE A 243 7.87 -0.71 3.63
C PHE A 243 7.66 -0.95 5.13
N GLU A 244 8.64 -1.54 5.84
CA GLU A 244 8.53 -1.81 7.29
C GLU A 244 8.25 -0.53 8.08
N ASP A 245 8.97 0.57 7.78
CA ASP A 245 8.77 1.87 8.42
C ASP A 245 7.44 2.55 8.03
N HIS A 246 6.78 2.10 6.97
CA HIS A 246 5.46 2.59 6.52
C HIS A 246 4.30 1.83 7.19
N ARG A 247 4.53 0.62 7.71
CA ARG A 247 3.47 -0.20 8.34
C ARG A 247 2.73 0.52 9.48
N PRO A 248 3.38 1.29 10.39
CA PRO A 248 2.64 2.02 11.43
C PRO A 248 1.63 3.02 10.86
N LEU A 249 1.92 3.65 9.71
CA LEU A 249 0.99 4.55 9.02
C LEU A 249 -0.15 3.77 8.36
N TYR A 250 0.16 2.64 7.72
CA TYR A 250 -0.84 1.71 7.19
C TYR A 250 -1.86 1.29 8.26
N ASP A 251 -1.37 0.81 9.40
CA ASP A 251 -2.20 0.38 10.53
C ASP A 251 -3.01 1.54 11.11
N TRP A 252 -2.42 2.76 11.15
CA TRP A 252 -3.11 3.96 11.61
C TRP A 252 -4.29 4.31 10.70
N VAL A 253 -4.09 4.32 9.37
CA VAL A 253 -5.15 4.62 8.39
C VAL A 253 -6.31 3.64 8.52
N VAL A 254 -6.02 2.34 8.54
CA VAL A 254 -7.03 1.29 8.66
C VAL A 254 -7.83 1.42 9.95
N ARG A 255 -7.14 1.67 11.07
CA ARG A 255 -7.76 1.84 12.38
C ARG A 255 -8.63 3.10 12.46
N GLU A 256 -8.11 4.26 12.02
CA GLU A 256 -8.86 5.53 12.12
C GLU A 256 -10.06 5.56 11.18
N LEU A 257 -10.01 4.84 10.07
CA LEU A 257 -11.14 4.69 9.15
C LEU A 257 -12.13 3.60 9.59
N GLU A 258 -11.77 2.79 10.60
CA GLU A 258 -12.66 1.80 11.23
C GLU A 258 -13.19 0.75 10.25
N TYR A 259 -12.29 0.22 9.40
CA TYR A 259 -12.67 -0.89 8.52
C TYR A 259 -12.99 -2.15 9.32
N PRO A 260 -14.10 -2.84 9.03
CA PRO A 260 -14.58 -3.98 9.85
C PRO A 260 -13.66 -5.21 9.77
N HIS A 261 -12.96 -5.37 8.65
CA HIS A 261 -12.02 -6.46 8.41
C HIS A 261 -10.69 -5.86 7.96
N PRO A 262 -9.89 -5.34 8.91
CA PRO A 262 -8.66 -4.65 8.58
C PRO A 262 -7.64 -5.61 7.93
N PRO A 263 -7.05 -5.24 6.78
CA PRO A 263 -5.94 -5.99 6.22
C PRO A 263 -4.70 -5.91 7.11
N LYS A 264 -3.83 -6.91 7.04
CA LYS A 264 -2.59 -7.00 7.81
C LYS A 264 -1.39 -6.89 6.89
N GLN A 265 -0.56 -5.88 7.08
CA GLN A 265 0.69 -5.73 6.31
C GLN A 265 1.77 -6.66 6.85
N ILE A 266 2.46 -7.35 5.95
CA ILE A 266 3.57 -8.28 6.26
C ILE A 266 4.70 -8.03 5.27
N GLU A 267 5.91 -7.83 5.77
CA GLU A 267 7.08 -7.57 4.94
C GLU A 267 7.93 -8.82 4.75
N PHE A 268 8.52 -8.97 3.56
CA PHE A 268 9.48 -10.02 3.25
C PHE A 268 10.79 -9.45 2.68
N ALA A 269 11.89 -10.21 2.80
CA ALA A 269 13.21 -9.80 2.35
C ALA A 269 13.27 -9.57 0.84
N LYS A 270 13.93 -8.48 0.41
CA LYS A 270 14.23 -8.20 -1.01
C LYS A 270 15.02 -9.34 -1.64
N LEU A 271 14.85 -9.49 -2.96
CA LEU A 271 15.72 -10.33 -3.76
C LEU A 271 16.98 -9.53 -4.14
N TYR A 272 18.15 -10.05 -3.74
CA TYR A 272 19.42 -9.53 -4.18
C TYR A 272 20.00 -10.43 -5.26
N LEU A 273 20.36 -9.85 -6.40
CA LEU A 273 21.07 -10.55 -7.47
C LEU A 273 22.55 -10.17 -7.40
N THR A 274 23.42 -11.16 -7.27
CA THR A 274 24.87 -10.97 -7.39
C THR A 274 25.28 -11.31 -8.83
N CYS A 275 25.70 -10.31 -9.60
CA CYS A 275 26.29 -10.53 -10.91
C CYS A 275 27.78 -10.82 -10.73
N LEU A 276 28.17 -12.08 -10.87
CA LEU A 276 29.58 -12.45 -11.02
C LEU A 276 29.97 -12.25 -12.50
N LEU A 277 30.59 -11.13 -12.80
CA LEU A 277 31.27 -10.96 -14.08
C LEU A 277 32.54 -11.82 -14.03
N TYR A 278 32.51 -12.99 -14.67
CA TYR A 278 33.73 -13.70 -15.02
C TYR A 278 34.36 -12.92 -16.18
N THR A 279 35.39 -12.13 -15.90
CA THR A 279 36.36 -11.73 -16.91
C THR A 279 37.25 -12.94 -17.14
N SER A 280 37.03 -13.67 -18.23
CA SER A 280 38.04 -14.60 -18.75
C SER A 280 39.18 -13.75 -19.30
N ASP A 281 40.37 -13.87 -18.72
CA ASP A 281 41.62 -13.39 -19.31
C ASP A 281 41.92 -14.11 -20.64
#